data_3ff5c4b901a3a76f308d4576f1d67c82
#
_entry.id   3ff5c4b901a3a76f308d4576f1d67c82
#
_cell.length_a   1.000
_cell.length_b   1.000
_cell.length_c   1.000
_cell.angle_alpha   90.00
_cell.angle_beta   90.00
_cell.angle_gamma   90.00
#
_symmetry.space_group_name_H-M   'P 1'
#
loop_
_entity.id
_entity.type
_entity.pdbx_description
1 polymer ?
#
loop_
_entity_poly.entity_id
_entity_poly.type
_entity_poly.pdbx_seq_one_letter_code
_entity_poly.pdbx_strand_id
1 'polypeptide(L)'
;MIKKLENILFINTGGGICDALSSLALLNYINEIFSIDNLFYYSTDMDKFWFENKLSEFKPKNLITIKNFPQHFGFLYEHRKVSKNLINLFNFDKFDLIIDNQTRLKNSLIYKKIPHQQYISPCVNFLLSKPFILTKKNKNVTLRLINYFNRIIKKSFKPSYEIKIEDKFINTAKKIMSKNNKYIGFSITAGHPTRNKEFEIKEI
;
A
#
# COMPACT_ATOMS: atom_id res chain seq x y z
N MET A 1 6.58 25.17 0.52
CA MET A 1 5.11 25.17 0.57
C MET A 1 4.64 23.75 0.33
N ILE A 2 3.85 23.18 1.22
CA ILE A 2 3.25 21.84 1.04
C ILE A 2 2.17 21.99 -0.03
N LYS A 3 2.26 21.21 -1.11
CA LYS A 3 1.25 21.27 -2.18
C LYS A 3 -0.07 20.69 -1.65
N LYS A 4 -1.15 21.47 -1.76
CA LYS A 4 -2.50 21.00 -1.43
C LYS A 4 -2.99 20.09 -2.56
N LEU A 5 -3.53 18.91 -2.21
CA LEU A 5 -4.18 17.97 -3.10
C LEU A 5 -5.53 17.58 -2.48
N GLU A 6 -6.59 17.62 -3.27
CA GLU A 6 -7.93 17.32 -2.77
C GLU A 6 -8.19 15.82 -2.75
N ASN A 7 -7.96 15.16 -3.88
CA ASN A 7 -8.32 13.77 -4.06
C ASN A 7 -7.13 12.94 -4.55
N ILE A 8 -6.60 12.09 -3.69
CA ILE A 8 -5.54 11.14 -4.04
C ILE A 8 -6.11 9.72 -4.06
N LEU A 9 -5.77 8.95 -5.09
CA LEU A 9 -6.02 7.51 -5.14
C LEU A 9 -4.72 6.74 -4.91
N PHE A 10 -4.67 5.97 -3.84
CA PHE A 10 -3.60 5.02 -3.57
C PHE A 10 -4.07 3.61 -3.92
N ILE A 11 -3.36 2.94 -4.80
CA ILE A 11 -3.70 1.60 -5.30
C ILE A 11 -2.71 0.58 -4.77
N ASN A 12 -3.20 -0.39 -4.00
CA ASN A 12 -2.45 -1.55 -3.54
C ASN A 12 -3.28 -2.82 -3.74
N THR A 13 -2.86 -3.72 -4.60
CA THR A 13 -3.57 -4.97 -4.87
C THR A 13 -2.94 -6.18 -4.18
N GLY A 14 -2.01 -5.96 -3.27
CA GLY A 14 -1.57 -6.96 -2.30
C GLY A 14 -2.69 -7.28 -1.31
N GLY A 15 -2.76 -8.49 -0.78
CA GLY A 15 -3.84 -8.91 0.12
C GLY A 15 -3.36 -9.41 1.48
N GLY A 16 -2.08 -9.34 1.76
CA GLY A 16 -1.50 -9.80 3.02
C GLY A 16 -1.24 -8.68 4.02
N ILE A 17 -1.15 -9.04 5.30
CA ILE A 17 -0.79 -8.07 6.35
C ILE A 17 0.52 -7.33 6.07
N CYS A 18 1.49 -8.00 5.44
CA CYS A 18 2.76 -7.36 5.06
C CYS A 18 2.56 -6.27 4.00
N ASP A 19 1.63 -6.46 3.07
CA ASP A 19 1.29 -5.47 2.05
C ASP A 19 0.59 -4.27 2.69
N ALA A 20 -0.33 -4.52 3.64
CA ALA A 20 -0.99 -3.47 4.42
C ALA A 20 0.01 -2.65 5.25
N LEU A 21 0.91 -3.30 5.98
CA LEU A 21 1.95 -2.65 6.78
C LEU A 21 2.92 -1.83 5.93
N SER A 22 3.35 -2.37 4.79
CA SER A 22 4.22 -1.65 3.86
C SER A 22 3.52 -0.42 3.26
N SER A 23 2.23 -0.56 2.95
CA SER A 23 1.40 0.54 2.46
C SER A 23 1.19 1.61 3.52
N LEU A 24 0.99 1.22 4.78
CA LEU A 24 0.80 2.16 5.90
C LEU A 24 1.95 3.16 6.02
N ALA A 25 3.19 2.70 5.97
CA ALA A 25 4.36 3.59 6.01
C ALA A 25 4.36 4.61 4.87
N LEU A 26 3.95 4.19 3.66
CA LEU A 26 3.87 5.08 2.50
C LEU A 26 2.68 6.05 2.60
N LEU A 27 1.51 5.57 3.08
CA LEU A 27 0.32 6.41 3.28
C LEU A 27 0.60 7.53 4.30
N ASN A 28 1.23 7.20 5.42
CA ASN A 28 1.61 8.19 6.43
C ASN A 28 2.62 9.18 5.87
N TYR A 29 3.64 8.71 5.14
CA TYR A 29 4.61 9.56 4.47
C TYR A 29 3.95 10.53 3.47
N ILE A 30 3.04 10.05 2.63
CA ILE A 30 2.33 10.88 1.66
C ILE A 30 1.50 11.96 2.36
N ASN A 31 0.81 11.58 3.43
CA ASN A 31 0.00 12.50 4.23
C ASN A 31 0.83 13.55 4.97
N GLU A 32 2.10 13.28 5.22
CA GLU A 32 3.05 14.24 5.82
C GLU A 32 3.61 15.23 4.80
N ILE A 33 3.88 14.77 3.56
CA ILE A 33 4.48 15.62 2.53
C ILE A 33 3.47 16.46 1.73
N PHE A 34 2.18 16.06 1.74
CA PHE A 34 1.09 16.77 1.08
C PHE A 34 0.01 17.14 2.09
N SER A 35 -0.67 18.27 1.87
CA SER A 35 -1.94 18.57 2.52
C SER A 35 -3.05 17.91 1.71
N ILE A 36 -3.66 16.84 2.23
CA ILE A 36 -4.61 15.98 1.51
C ILE A 36 -5.97 16.08 2.18
N ASP A 37 -7.00 16.37 1.41
CA ASP A 37 -8.37 16.37 1.92
C ASP A 37 -8.92 14.93 1.97
N ASN A 38 -8.83 14.18 0.86
CA ASN A 38 -9.31 12.81 0.74
C ASN A 38 -8.23 11.87 0.19
N LEU A 39 -7.85 10.87 0.96
CA LEU A 39 -6.92 9.81 0.56
C LEU A 39 -7.69 8.50 0.36
N PHE A 40 -8.05 8.22 -0.88
CA PHE A 40 -8.76 7.00 -1.25
C PHE A 40 -7.79 5.82 -1.33
N TYR A 41 -8.06 4.78 -0.56
CA TYR A 41 -7.29 3.55 -0.57
C TYR A 41 -8.04 2.44 -1.29
N TYR A 42 -7.42 1.98 -2.34
CA TYR A 42 -7.92 0.99 -3.23
C TYR A 42 -7.14 -0.30 -3.11
N SER A 43 -7.73 -1.32 -2.54
CA SER A 43 -7.09 -2.58 -2.25
C SER A 43 -8.08 -3.74 -2.18
N THR A 44 -7.56 -4.94 -1.88
CA THR A 44 -8.36 -6.13 -1.62
C THR A 44 -9.16 -6.00 -0.32
N ASP A 45 -10.22 -6.81 -0.19
CA ASP A 45 -11.04 -6.83 1.04
C ASP A 45 -10.23 -7.19 2.29
N MET A 46 -9.16 -7.97 2.15
CA MET A 46 -8.27 -8.31 3.27
C MET A 46 -7.50 -7.10 3.78
N ASP A 47 -6.92 -6.28 2.88
CA ASP A 47 -6.23 -5.05 3.27
C ASP A 47 -7.17 -4.08 3.95
N LYS A 48 -8.38 -3.94 3.40
CA LYS A 48 -9.44 -3.14 3.98
C LYS A 48 -9.79 -3.60 5.39
N PHE A 49 -9.94 -4.90 5.62
CA PHE A 49 -10.16 -5.48 6.95
C PHE A 49 -9.07 -5.03 7.94
N TRP A 50 -7.79 -5.05 7.52
CA TRP A 50 -6.69 -4.61 8.39
C TRP A 50 -6.82 -3.13 8.76
N PHE A 51 -7.08 -2.25 7.79
CA PHE A 51 -7.21 -0.81 8.03
C PHE A 51 -8.49 -0.42 8.78
N GLU A 52 -9.55 -1.17 8.66
CA GLU A 52 -10.79 -0.91 9.41
C GLU A 52 -10.74 -1.46 10.84
N ASN A 53 -9.85 -2.41 11.13
CA ASN A 53 -9.75 -3.07 12.44
C ASN A 53 -8.37 -2.88 13.08
N LYS A 54 -7.43 -3.80 12.80
CA LYS A 54 -6.17 -3.91 13.53
C LYS A 54 -5.19 -2.75 13.31
N LEU A 55 -5.26 -2.09 12.18
CA LEU A 55 -4.41 -0.95 11.83
C LEU A 55 -5.17 0.38 11.84
N SER A 56 -6.39 0.41 12.36
CA SER A 56 -7.26 1.59 12.34
C SER A 56 -6.66 2.80 13.04
N GLU A 57 -5.91 2.59 14.12
CA GLU A 57 -5.26 3.65 14.90
C GLU A 57 -4.00 4.23 14.25
N PHE A 58 -3.42 3.50 13.30
CA PHE A 58 -2.16 3.86 12.66
C PHE A 58 -2.33 4.49 11.28
N LYS A 59 -3.50 4.35 10.68
CA LYS A 59 -3.79 4.91 9.37
C LYS A 59 -4.00 6.43 9.42
N PRO A 60 -3.74 7.16 8.31
CA PRO A 60 -4.13 8.56 8.21
C PRO A 60 -5.63 8.76 8.46
N LYS A 61 -6.00 9.82 9.18
CA LYS A 61 -7.41 10.10 9.54
C LYS A 61 -8.31 10.31 8.32
N ASN A 62 -7.77 10.87 7.25
CA ASN A 62 -8.45 11.14 5.98
C ASN A 62 -8.45 9.95 5.01
N LEU A 63 -8.03 8.75 5.46
CA LEU A 63 -8.02 7.54 4.63
C LEU A 63 -9.44 6.98 4.46
N ILE A 64 -9.88 6.89 3.22
CA ILE A 64 -11.17 6.34 2.80
C ILE A 64 -10.92 5.04 2.03
N THR A 65 -11.38 3.91 2.57
CA THR A 65 -11.26 2.61 1.90
C THR A 65 -12.36 2.44 0.86
N ILE A 66 -11.99 2.02 -0.36
CA ILE A 66 -12.96 1.78 -1.44
C ILE A 66 -13.48 0.35 -1.34
N LYS A 67 -14.80 0.19 -1.39
CA LYS A 67 -15.48 -1.11 -1.33
C LYS A 67 -15.66 -1.72 -2.73
N ASN A 68 -15.79 -3.04 -2.78
CA ASN A 68 -16.24 -3.81 -3.95
C ASN A 68 -15.36 -3.67 -5.20
N PHE A 69 -14.07 -3.95 -5.05
CA PHE A 69 -13.19 -3.88 -6.19
C PHE A 69 -12.72 -5.28 -6.65
N PRO A 70 -12.67 -5.54 -7.97
CA PRO A 70 -12.23 -6.82 -8.48
C PRO A 70 -10.76 -7.07 -8.13
N GLN A 71 -10.49 -8.20 -7.46
CA GLN A 71 -9.16 -8.58 -6.95
C GLN A 71 -8.17 -8.98 -8.05
N HIS A 72 -8.67 -9.31 -9.24
CA HIS A 72 -7.84 -9.80 -10.34
C HIS A 72 -8.12 -9.03 -11.63
N PHE A 73 -7.06 -8.42 -12.15
CA PHE A 73 -7.13 -7.73 -13.43
C PHE A 73 -6.64 -8.63 -14.55
N GLY A 74 -7.53 -8.94 -15.48
CA GLY A 74 -7.23 -9.50 -16.77
C GLY A 74 -7.18 -8.44 -17.86
N PHE A 75 -6.91 -8.84 -19.11
CA PHE A 75 -7.14 -8.00 -20.29
C PHE A 75 -8.61 -7.95 -20.71
N LEU A 76 -9.51 -8.49 -19.92
CA LEU A 76 -10.92 -8.58 -20.19
C LEU A 76 -11.56 -7.19 -20.27
N TYR A 77 -12.55 -7.06 -21.12
CA TYR A 77 -13.32 -5.82 -21.34
C TYR A 77 -13.91 -5.27 -20.03
N GLU A 78 -14.33 -6.14 -19.13
CA GLU A 78 -14.88 -5.80 -17.83
C GLU A 78 -13.90 -5.00 -16.96
N HIS A 79 -12.60 -5.29 -17.05
CA HIS A 79 -11.57 -4.55 -16.32
C HIS A 79 -11.33 -3.14 -16.90
N ARG A 80 -11.74 -2.88 -18.14
CA ARG A 80 -11.75 -1.53 -18.73
C ARG A 80 -12.92 -0.70 -18.22
N LYS A 81 -14.06 -1.33 -17.92
CA LYS A 81 -15.21 -0.68 -17.30
C LYS A 81 -14.93 -0.19 -15.89
N VAL A 82 -14.07 -0.92 -15.15
CA VAL A 82 -13.71 -0.56 -13.77
C VAL A 82 -13.15 0.86 -13.67
N SER A 83 -12.29 1.26 -14.61
CA SER A 83 -11.72 2.61 -14.58
C SER A 83 -12.77 3.71 -14.78
N LYS A 84 -13.82 3.44 -15.53
CA LYS A 84 -14.95 4.37 -15.72
C LYS A 84 -15.89 4.36 -14.52
N ASN A 85 -16.15 3.17 -13.96
CA ASN A 85 -17.05 3.03 -12.82
C ASN A 85 -16.48 3.60 -11.52
N LEU A 86 -15.15 3.63 -11.37
CA LEU A 86 -14.53 4.24 -10.20
C LEU A 86 -14.88 5.71 -10.05
N ILE A 87 -14.85 6.46 -11.14
CA ILE A 87 -15.18 7.88 -11.11
C ILE A 87 -16.65 8.11 -10.83
N ASN A 88 -17.51 7.25 -11.36
CA ASN A 88 -18.95 7.36 -11.10
C ASN A 88 -19.32 7.15 -9.62
N LEU A 89 -18.38 6.62 -8.80
CA LEU A 89 -18.57 6.50 -7.36
C LEU A 89 -18.28 7.80 -6.60
N PHE A 90 -17.67 8.77 -7.25
CA PHE A 90 -17.22 10.02 -6.62
C PHE A 90 -17.82 11.22 -7.33
N ASN A 91 -18.13 12.26 -6.57
CA ASN A 91 -18.67 13.53 -7.08
C ASN A 91 -17.56 14.44 -7.64
N PHE A 92 -16.60 13.87 -8.39
CA PHE A 92 -15.53 14.63 -9.05
C PHE A 92 -15.05 13.93 -10.32
N ASP A 93 -14.49 14.70 -11.26
CA ASP A 93 -14.16 14.19 -12.62
C ASP A 93 -12.84 13.44 -12.68
N LYS A 94 -11.89 13.73 -11.82
CA LYS A 94 -10.54 13.16 -11.86
C LYS A 94 -9.83 13.26 -10.51
N PHE A 95 -8.91 12.36 -10.28
CA PHE A 95 -7.98 12.43 -9.14
C PHE A 95 -6.86 13.44 -9.42
N ASP A 96 -6.40 14.16 -8.40
CA ASP A 96 -5.21 15.00 -8.50
C ASP A 96 -3.96 14.15 -8.68
N LEU A 97 -3.90 13.05 -7.93
CA LEU A 97 -2.78 12.14 -7.98
C LEU A 97 -3.24 10.69 -7.82
N ILE A 98 -2.75 9.82 -8.70
CA ILE A 98 -2.84 8.37 -8.52
C ILE A 98 -1.44 7.84 -8.17
N ILE A 99 -1.36 7.10 -7.07
CA ILE A 99 -0.17 6.37 -6.64
C ILE A 99 -0.45 4.88 -6.78
N ASP A 100 0.16 4.27 -7.77
CA ASP A 100 0.03 2.85 -8.06
C ASP A 100 1.20 2.07 -7.43
N ASN A 101 0.94 1.38 -6.33
CA ASN A 101 1.94 0.56 -5.62
C ASN A 101 2.13 -0.82 -6.29
N GLN A 102 2.12 -0.87 -7.62
CA GLN A 102 2.24 -2.09 -8.42
C GLN A 102 3.52 -2.09 -9.24
N THR A 103 3.99 -3.30 -9.56
CA THR A 103 5.12 -3.51 -10.46
C THR A 103 4.71 -4.23 -11.76
N ARG A 104 3.48 -4.72 -11.83
CA ARG A 104 2.96 -5.43 -13.00
C ARG A 104 2.45 -4.45 -14.05
N LEU A 105 3.13 -4.40 -15.19
CA LEU A 105 2.84 -3.47 -16.29
C LEU A 105 1.36 -3.51 -16.74
N LYS A 106 0.80 -4.69 -16.85
CA LYS A 106 -0.61 -4.91 -17.21
C LYS A 106 -1.56 -4.15 -16.28
N ASN A 107 -1.38 -4.27 -14.97
CA ASN A 107 -2.22 -3.61 -13.99
C ASN A 107 -2.04 -2.09 -14.04
N SER A 108 -0.78 -1.63 -14.08
CA SER A 108 -0.45 -0.20 -14.14
C SER A 108 -1.03 0.47 -15.39
N LEU A 109 -1.06 -0.21 -16.53
CA LEU A 109 -1.69 0.32 -17.76
C LEU A 109 -3.21 0.45 -17.63
N ILE A 110 -3.86 -0.42 -16.86
CA ILE A 110 -5.30 -0.33 -16.59
C ILE A 110 -5.56 0.85 -15.64
N TYR A 111 -4.82 0.95 -14.55
CA TYR A 111 -5.00 2.04 -13.56
C TYR A 111 -4.68 3.41 -14.15
N LYS A 112 -3.71 3.50 -15.06
CA LYS A 112 -3.40 4.75 -15.76
C LYS A 112 -4.56 5.29 -16.61
N LYS A 113 -5.59 4.48 -16.88
CA LYS A 113 -6.81 4.93 -17.59
C LYS A 113 -7.82 5.61 -16.66
N ILE A 114 -7.68 5.48 -15.36
CA ILE A 114 -8.49 6.22 -14.39
C ILE A 114 -8.17 7.70 -14.58
N PRO A 115 -9.17 8.58 -14.76
CA PRO A 115 -8.93 10.00 -14.96
C PRO A 115 -8.13 10.62 -13.80
N HIS A 116 -7.04 11.31 -14.13
CA HIS A 116 -6.11 11.88 -13.18
C HIS A 116 -5.33 13.06 -13.75
N GLN A 117 -4.78 13.90 -12.88
CA GLN A 117 -3.82 14.94 -13.28
C GLN A 117 -2.39 14.37 -13.31
N GLN A 118 -2.03 13.60 -12.28
CA GLN A 118 -0.72 12.98 -12.16
C GLN A 118 -0.84 11.48 -11.84
N TYR A 119 0.03 10.68 -12.42
CA TYR A 119 0.12 9.25 -12.17
C TYR A 119 1.53 8.84 -11.83
N ILE A 120 1.71 8.14 -10.73
CA ILE A 120 3.02 7.67 -10.25
C ILE A 120 2.95 6.17 -10.02
N SER A 121 3.84 5.44 -10.68
CA SER A 121 3.97 3.99 -10.55
C SER A 121 5.44 3.56 -10.65
N PRO A 122 5.93 2.70 -9.77
CA PRO A 122 7.28 2.13 -9.85
C PRO A 122 7.41 1.12 -10.99
N CYS A 123 6.33 0.85 -11.71
CA CYS A 123 6.32 -0.04 -12.86
C CYS A 123 7.31 0.44 -13.93
N VAL A 124 8.08 -0.48 -14.51
CA VAL A 124 9.11 -0.18 -15.53
C VAL A 124 9.99 1.01 -15.09
N ASN A 125 10.40 1.02 -13.83
CA ASN A 125 11.23 2.07 -13.22
C ASN A 125 10.69 3.50 -13.43
N PHE A 126 9.40 3.70 -13.16
CA PHE A 126 8.65 4.97 -13.26
C PHE A 126 8.42 5.50 -14.68
N LEU A 127 8.64 4.68 -15.71
CA LEU A 127 8.41 5.11 -17.10
C LEU A 127 6.97 5.62 -17.34
N LEU A 128 5.99 5.09 -16.63
CA LEU A 128 4.60 5.51 -16.74
C LEU A 128 4.25 6.76 -15.93
N SER A 129 5.18 7.24 -15.11
CA SER A 129 4.95 8.35 -14.16
C SER A 129 5.15 9.71 -14.81
N LYS A 130 4.44 10.73 -14.27
CA LYS A 130 4.68 12.14 -14.58
C LYS A 130 4.87 12.91 -13.26
N PRO A 131 6.02 13.61 -13.07
CA PRO A 131 7.19 13.63 -13.95
C PRO A 131 7.90 12.27 -14.03
N PHE A 132 8.63 12.02 -15.12
CA PHE A 132 9.48 10.84 -15.23
C PHE A 132 10.79 11.07 -14.48
N ILE A 133 11.07 10.23 -13.48
CA ILE A 133 12.31 10.30 -12.68
C ILE A 133 12.83 8.88 -12.48
N LEU A 134 14.01 8.61 -12.99
CA LEU A 134 14.70 7.34 -12.74
C LEU A 134 15.14 7.27 -11.27
N THR A 135 14.83 6.18 -10.60
CA THR A 135 15.29 5.91 -9.24
C THR A 135 16.28 4.73 -9.24
N LYS A 136 17.12 4.65 -8.20
CA LYS A 136 17.93 3.44 -8.00
C LYS A 136 17.01 2.23 -7.83
N LYS A 137 17.38 1.12 -8.48
CA LYS A 137 16.65 -0.14 -8.32
C LYS A 137 16.68 -0.58 -6.85
N ASN A 138 15.51 -0.87 -6.29
CA ASN A 138 15.34 -1.46 -4.98
C ASN A 138 14.27 -2.56 -5.08
N LYS A 139 14.45 -3.65 -4.34
CA LYS A 139 13.46 -4.74 -4.29
C LYS A 139 12.18 -4.28 -3.58
N ASN A 140 12.30 -3.38 -2.62
CA ASN A 140 11.16 -2.85 -1.87
C ASN A 140 10.47 -1.72 -2.66
N VAL A 141 9.24 -1.96 -3.07
CA VAL A 141 8.41 -1.03 -3.87
C VAL A 141 8.09 0.25 -3.11
N THR A 142 7.78 0.14 -1.82
CA THR A 142 7.50 1.28 -0.94
C THR A 142 8.71 2.23 -0.87
N LEU A 143 9.91 1.69 -0.66
CA LEU A 143 11.13 2.50 -0.65
C LEU A 143 11.41 3.15 -2.01
N ARG A 144 11.08 2.49 -3.12
CA ARG A 144 11.20 3.10 -4.45
C ARG A 144 10.29 4.32 -4.61
N LEU A 145 9.04 4.21 -4.15
CA LEU A 145 8.08 5.32 -4.18
C LEU A 145 8.52 6.46 -3.26
N ILE A 146 8.97 6.18 -2.05
CA ILE A 146 9.50 7.20 -1.14
C ILE A 146 10.70 7.92 -1.75
N ASN A 147 11.66 7.18 -2.33
CA ASN A 147 12.81 7.77 -3.00
C ASN A 147 12.42 8.63 -4.21
N TYR A 148 11.38 8.23 -4.94
CA TYR A 148 10.84 9.01 -6.03
C TYR A 148 10.25 10.34 -5.53
N PHE A 149 9.41 10.30 -4.50
CA PHE A 149 8.84 11.50 -3.91
C PHE A 149 9.90 12.40 -3.29
N ASN A 150 10.88 11.84 -2.55
CA ASN A 150 12.00 12.61 -1.99
C ASN A 150 12.75 13.42 -3.05
N ARG A 151 12.90 12.88 -4.26
CA ARG A 151 13.50 13.61 -5.39
C ARG A 151 12.62 14.74 -5.91
N ILE A 152 11.30 14.52 -5.97
CA ILE A 152 10.35 15.57 -6.39
C ILE A 152 10.33 16.73 -5.41
N ILE A 153 10.21 16.41 -4.11
CA ILE A 153 10.08 17.45 -3.07
C ILE A 153 11.43 18.01 -2.62
N LYS A 154 12.55 17.48 -3.14
CA LYS A 154 13.93 17.84 -2.77
C LYS A 154 14.20 17.75 -1.26
N LYS A 155 13.62 16.76 -0.61
CA LYS A 155 13.80 16.45 0.82
C LYS A 155 14.24 15.01 0.98
N SER A 156 14.98 14.74 2.05
CA SER A 156 15.31 13.36 2.45
C SER A 156 14.46 12.97 3.63
N PHE A 157 13.43 12.18 3.37
CA PHE A 157 12.55 11.64 4.39
C PHE A 157 12.82 10.15 4.58
N LYS A 158 12.81 9.69 5.82
CA LYS A 158 12.90 8.27 6.15
C LYS A 158 11.53 7.82 6.67
N PRO A 159 10.92 6.79 6.07
CA PRO A 159 9.61 6.31 6.53
C PRO A 159 9.75 5.74 7.96
N SER A 160 8.78 6.04 8.79
CA SER A 160 8.61 5.36 10.05
C SER A 160 7.80 4.09 9.83
N TYR A 161 8.30 2.98 10.35
CA TYR A 161 7.60 1.70 10.41
C TYR A 161 7.19 1.36 11.86
N GLU A 162 7.23 2.35 12.74
CA GLU A 162 6.87 2.15 14.13
C GLU A 162 5.37 1.92 14.26
N ILE A 163 5.02 0.76 14.81
CA ILE A 163 3.67 0.42 15.22
C ILE A 163 3.70 0.30 16.73
N LYS A 164 2.90 1.12 17.42
CA LYS A 164 2.69 0.97 18.86
C LYS A 164 1.97 -0.36 19.10
N ILE A 165 2.65 -1.27 19.78
CA ILE A 165 2.03 -2.53 20.22
C ILE A 165 1.38 -2.25 21.58
N GLU A 166 0.10 -2.61 21.73
CA GLU A 166 -0.62 -2.47 22.98
C GLU A 166 0.11 -3.23 24.12
N ASP A 167 0.18 -2.63 25.29
CA ASP A 167 0.87 -3.19 26.45
C ASP A 167 0.39 -4.60 26.85
N LYS A 168 -0.88 -4.92 26.59
CA LYS A 168 -1.41 -6.26 26.82
C LYS A 168 -0.67 -7.35 26.05
N PHE A 169 -0.29 -7.09 24.78
CA PHE A 169 0.46 -8.05 23.98
C PHE A 169 1.92 -8.13 24.42
N ILE A 170 2.52 -6.98 24.77
CA ILE A 170 3.87 -6.92 25.31
C ILE A 170 3.93 -7.70 26.64
N ASN A 171 2.96 -7.52 27.51
CA ASN A 171 2.90 -8.21 28.80
C ASN A 171 2.65 -9.71 28.65
N THR A 172 1.83 -10.11 27.68
CA THR A 172 1.64 -11.53 27.34
C THR A 172 2.95 -12.16 26.83
N ALA A 173 3.63 -11.49 25.91
CA ALA A 173 4.92 -11.96 25.42
C ALA A 173 5.97 -12.08 26.54
N LYS A 174 6.04 -11.11 27.46
CA LYS A 174 6.94 -11.15 28.64
C LYS A 174 6.66 -12.32 29.58
N LYS A 175 5.40 -12.77 29.70
CA LYS A 175 5.04 -13.97 30.49
C LYS A 175 5.54 -15.26 29.87
N ILE A 176 5.55 -15.34 28.54
CA ILE A 176 5.95 -16.53 27.78
C ILE A 176 7.47 -16.53 27.56
N MET A 177 8.06 -15.36 27.36
CA MET A 177 9.46 -15.18 26.97
C MET A 177 10.24 -14.54 28.13
N SER A 178 11.09 -15.30 28.79
CA SER A 178 11.98 -14.80 29.82
C SER A 178 13.05 -13.86 29.24
N LYS A 179 13.34 -12.75 29.91
CA LYS A 179 14.35 -11.78 29.46
C LYS A 179 15.77 -12.34 29.31
N ASN A 180 16.07 -13.43 30.03
CA ASN A 180 17.42 -14.00 30.12
C ASN A 180 17.69 -15.07 29.06
N ASN A 181 16.69 -15.43 28.24
CA ASN A 181 16.81 -16.45 27.21
C ASN A 181 16.91 -15.82 25.81
N LYS A 182 17.64 -16.48 24.93
CA LYS A 182 17.62 -16.21 23.49
C LYS A 182 16.54 -17.08 22.88
N TYR A 183 15.70 -16.50 22.02
CA TYR A 183 14.61 -17.20 21.36
C TYR A 183 14.81 -17.19 19.86
N ILE A 184 14.45 -18.29 19.22
CA ILE A 184 14.37 -18.40 17.76
C ILE A 184 12.90 -18.64 17.42
N GLY A 185 12.31 -17.74 16.64
CA GLY A 185 10.94 -17.87 16.18
C GLY A 185 10.89 -18.55 14.81
N PHE A 186 10.03 -19.56 14.68
CA PHE A 186 9.73 -20.21 13.41
C PHE A 186 8.28 -19.96 13.03
N SER A 187 8.05 -19.56 11.76
CA SER A 187 6.73 -19.58 11.16
C SER A 187 6.66 -20.75 10.19
N ILE A 188 5.89 -21.75 10.54
CA ILE A 188 5.75 -23.00 9.76
C ILE A 188 4.76 -22.89 8.61
N THR A 189 4.02 -21.78 8.51
CA THR A 189 3.03 -21.58 7.45
C THR A 189 3.27 -20.26 6.72
N ALA A 190 2.88 -20.20 5.45
CA ALA A 190 2.90 -18.97 4.66
C ALA A 190 1.63 -18.11 4.84
N GLY A 191 0.75 -18.48 5.75
CA GLY A 191 -0.48 -17.72 6.06
C GLY A 191 -1.53 -17.68 4.95
N HIS A 192 -1.38 -18.44 3.87
CA HIS A 192 -2.37 -18.50 2.79
C HIS A 192 -2.79 -19.95 2.52
N PRO A 193 -4.08 -20.32 2.76
CA PRO A 193 -4.55 -21.71 2.70
C PRO A 193 -4.31 -22.42 1.36
N THR A 194 -4.26 -21.65 0.26
CA THR A 194 -4.12 -22.24 -1.09
C THR A 194 -2.67 -22.37 -1.58
N ARG A 195 -1.68 -21.94 -0.78
CA ARG A 195 -0.29 -21.92 -1.26
C ARG A 195 0.55 -23.09 -0.81
N ASN A 196 0.00 -24.06 -0.04
CA ASN A 196 0.68 -25.26 0.44
C ASN A 196 2.17 -25.05 0.76
N LYS A 197 2.47 -23.99 1.53
CA LYS A 197 3.82 -23.64 1.98
C LYS A 197 3.97 -23.99 3.45
N GLU A 198 3.50 -25.14 3.83
CA GLU A 198 3.63 -25.70 5.16
C GLU A 198 4.80 -26.69 5.14
N PHE A 199 5.64 -26.62 6.16
CA PHE A 199 6.64 -27.65 6.36
C PHE A 199 5.94 -28.92 6.83
N GLU A 200 6.26 -30.07 6.23
CA GLU A 200 5.84 -31.34 6.77
C GLU A 200 6.55 -31.57 8.11
N ILE A 201 5.82 -32.06 9.13
CA ILE A 201 6.37 -32.32 10.47
C ILE A 201 7.56 -33.31 10.43
N LYS A 202 7.66 -34.11 9.34
CA LYS A 202 8.76 -35.06 9.12
C LYS A 202 10.09 -34.41 8.79
N GLU A 203 10.10 -33.08 8.48
CA GLU A 203 11.30 -32.33 8.07
C GLU A 203 11.84 -31.44 9.20
N ILE A 204 11.20 -31.49 10.38
CA ILE A 204 11.61 -30.78 11.59
C ILE A 204 12.19 -31.78 12.59
#